data_706ae2a340cbe793befa5a577bafceb5
#
_entry.id   706ae2a340cbe793befa5a577bafceb5
#
_cell.length_a   1.000
_cell.length_b   1.000
_cell.length_c   1.000
_cell.angle_alpha   90.00
_cell.angle_beta   90.00
_cell.angle_gamma   90.00
#
_symmetry.space_group_name_H-M   'P 1'
#
loop_
_entity.id
_entity.type
_entity.pdbx_description
1 polymer ?
#
loop_
_entity_poly.entity_id
_entity_poly.type
_entity_poly.pdbx_seq_one_letter_code
_entity_poly.pdbx_strand_id
1 'polypeptide(L)'
;MVRKLKFHEKKLLKKVDFISWEVDNNLHEVKIMRKYHIQKREDYSKYNKLSYGVRELARKIKDLDPKDSFRQEATFQLLEKLYTMGLISIKENLGIADKVTASSFCRRRLPVLMVRNHMAENLKTATQFIEQGHVRVGPEVVTDPAFLVNRTLEDFVTWVDTSAIRKHVLQYNEMRDDFDLL
;
A
#
# COMPACT_ATOMS: atom_id res chain seq x y z
N MET A 1 -40.52 -13.00 15.05
CA MET A 1 -39.39 -12.11 15.34
C MET A 1 -38.15 -12.57 14.61
N VAL A 2 -37.53 -11.70 13.81
CA VAL A 2 -36.31 -12.02 13.13
C VAL A 2 -35.17 -11.96 14.15
N ARG A 3 -34.32 -13.02 14.23
CA ARG A 3 -33.20 -13.06 15.17
C ARG A 3 -32.15 -11.96 14.82
N LYS A 4 -31.49 -11.44 15.86
CA LYS A 4 -30.31 -10.55 15.61
C LYS A 4 -29.18 -11.34 14.97
N LEU A 5 -28.70 -10.85 13.84
CA LEU A 5 -27.59 -11.45 13.12
C LEU A 5 -26.29 -11.35 13.92
N LYS A 6 -25.47 -12.41 13.90
CA LYS A 6 -24.13 -12.43 14.48
C LYS A 6 -23.19 -11.49 13.71
N PHE A 7 -22.07 -11.14 14.31
CA PHE A 7 -21.08 -10.22 13.69
C PHE A 7 -20.60 -10.67 12.31
N HIS A 8 -20.25 -11.95 12.15
CA HIS A 8 -19.81 -12.51 10.87
C HIS A 8 -20.93 -12.54 9.81
N GLU A 9 -22.16 -12.77 10.21
CA GLU A 9 -23.33 -12.73 9.32
C GLU A 9 -23.59 -11.30 8.82
N LYS A 10 -23.48 -10.29 9.71
CA LYS A 10 -23.56 -8.87 9.32
C LYS A 10 -22.44 -8.46 8.38
N LYS A 11 -21.25 -9.00 8.58
CA LYS A 11 -20.09 -8.75 7.73
C LYS A 11 -20.26 -9.35 6.33
N LEU A 12 -20.84 -10.56 6.24
CA LEU A 12 -21.22 -11.20 5.00
C LEU A 12 -22.26 -10.38 4.24
N LEU A 13 -23.34 -9.96 4.89
CA LEU A 13 -24.40 -9.15 4.27
C LEU A 13 -23.89 -7.82 3.69
N LYS A 14 -22.83 -7.23 4.24
CA LYS A 14 -22.24 -6.01 3.70
C LYS A 14 -21.46 -6.26 2.38
N LYS A 15 -21.11 -7.51 2.07
CA LYS A 15 -20.25 -7.86 0.94
C LYS A 15 -20.96 -8.65 -0.15
N VAL A 16 -22.07 -9.28 0.17
CA VAL A 16 -22.82 -10.14 -0.76
C VAL A 16 -24.08 -9.39 -1.18
N ASP A 17 -24.20 -9.18 -2.48
CA ASP A 17 -25.43 -8.73 -3.10
C ASP A 17 -26.29 -9.95 -3.42
N PHE A 18 -27.27 -10.22 -2.54
CA PHE A 18 -28.20 -11.33 -2.72
C PHE A 18 -29.29 -11.07 -3.78
N ILE A 19 -29.42 -9.83 -4.22
CA ILE A 19 -30.47 -9.42 -5.17
C ILE A 19 -30.01 -9.64 -6.58
N SER A 20 -28.81 -9.16 -6.92
CA SER A 20 -28.27 -9.31 -8.26
C SER A 20 -27.64 -10.69 -8.48
N TRP A 21 -27.28 -11.41 -7.40
CA TRP A 21 -26.57 -12.69 -7.44
C TRP A 21 -25.43 -12.71 -8.48
N GLU A 22 -24.87 -11.56 -8.75
CA GLU A 22 -23.68 -11.48 -9.57
C GLU A 22 -22.56 -12.24 -8.88
N VAL A 23 -21.98 -13.19 -9.61
CA VAL A 23 -20.77 -13.87 -9.17
C VAL A 23 -19.75 -12.79 -8.90
N ASP A 24 -19.57 -12.51 -7.63
CA ASP A 24 -18.58 -11.57 -7.13
C ASP A 24 -17.29 -11.82 -7.89
N ASN A 25 -16.74 -10.82 -8.54
CA ASN A 25 -15.49 -10.91 -9.30
C ASN A 25 -14.29 -11.16 -8.37
N ASN A 26 -14.49 -12.08 -7.41
CA ASN A 26 -13.51 -12.55 -6.44
C ASN A 26 -12.22 -13.02 -7.12
N LEU A 27 -12.29 -13.47 -8.37
CA LEU A 27 -11.12 -13.90 -9.13
C LEU A 27 -10.11 -12.76 -9.31
N HIS A 28 -10.57 -11.54 -9.59
CA HIS A 28 -9.68 -10.38 -9.74
C HIS A 28 -9.08 -9.97 -8.38
N GLU A 29 -9.90 -9.90 -7.35
CA GLU A 29 -9.47 -9.62 -5.98
C GLU A 29 -8.44 -10.66 -5.50
N VAL A 30 -8.76 -11.95 -5.66
CA VAL A 30 -7.88 -13.05 -5.25
C VAL A 30 -6.56 -13.03 -6.02
N LYS A 31 -6.57 -12.73 -7.32
CA LYS A 31 -5.34 -12.58 -8.12
C LYS A 31 -4.45 -11.46 -7.58
N ILE A 32 -5.02 -10.29 -7.25
CA ILE A 32 -4.27 -9.17 -6.70
C ILE A 32 -3.75 -9.50 -5.30
N MET A 33 -4.60 -10.09 -4.44
CA MET A 33 -4.19 -10.48 -3.09
C MET A 33 -3.03 -11.47 -3.10
N ARG A 34 -3.08 -12.47 -3.98
CA ARG A 34 -1.98 -13.43 -4.16
C ARG A 34 -0.72 -12.78 -4.72
N LYS A 35 -0.88 -11.90 -5.73
CA LYS A 35 0.25 -11.21 -6.36
C LYS A 35 1.05 -10.35 -5.38
N TYR A 36 0.38 -9.66 -4.46
CA TYR A 36 1.02 -8.75 -3.50
C TYR A 36 1.10 -9.33 -2.08
N HIS A 37 0.81 -10.62 -1.92
CA HIS A 37 0.82 -11.31 -0.63
C HIS A 37 0.06 -10.57 0.48
N ILE A 38 -1.19 -10.17 0.17
CA ILE A 38 -2.05 -9.47 1.12
C ILE A 38 -2.71 -10.51 2.02
N GLN A 39 -2.38 -10.50 3.31
CA GLN A 39 -2.92 -11.45 4.28
C GLN A 39 -4.36 -11.10 4.69
N LYS A 40 -4.65 -9.81 4.86
CA LYS A 40 -5.96 -9.31 5.34
C LYS A 40 -6.78 -8.79 4.16
N ARG A 41 -7.93 -9.43 3.88
CA ARG A 41 -8.89 -8.95 2.86
C ARG A 41 -9.39 -7.53 3.14
N GLU A 42 -9.40 -7.14 4.39
CA GLU A 42 -9.80 -5.79 4.83
C GLU A 42 -8.88 -4.70 4.24
N ASP A 43 -7.59 -4.95 4.13
CA ASP A 43 -6.64 -4.00 3.55
C ASP A 43 -6.94 -3.77 2.07
N TYR A 44 -7.17 -4.85 1.31
CA TYR A 44 -7.59 -4.73 -0.09
C TYR A 44 -8.88 -3.92 -0.23
N SER A 45 -9.88 -4.18 0.62
CA SER A 45 -11.14 -3.43 0.61
C SER A 45 -10.94 -1.94 0.91
N LYS A 46 -10.02 -1.60 1.83
CA LYS A 46 -9.63 -0.19 2.10
C LYS A 46 -8.97 0.44 0.87
N TYR A 47 -8.02 -0.24 0.23
CA TYR A 47 -7.35 0.27 -0.97
C TYR A 47 -8.32 0.47 -2.14
N ASN A 48 -9.28 -0.43 -2.30
CA ASN A 48 -10.32 -0.31 -3.32
C ASN A 48 -11.24 0.89 -3.06
N LYS A 49 -11.64 1.13 -1.80
CA LYS A 49 -12.41 2.32 -1.41
C LYS A 49 -11.62 3.60 -1.65
N LEU A 50 -10.34 3.64 -1.26
CA LEU A 50 -9.47 4.80 -1.49
C LEU A 50 -9.29 5.08 -2.99
N SER A 51 -9.04 4.05 -3.80
CA SER A 51 -8.90 4.22 -5.25
C SER A 51 -10.19 4.73 -5.89
N TYR A 52 -11.36 4.28 -5.41
CA TYR A 52 -12.64 4.80 -5.85
C TYR A 52 -12.80 6.28 -5.48
N GLY A 53 -12.52 6.65 -4.23
CA GLY A 53 -12.60 8.04 -3.77
C GLY A 53 -11.67 8.98 -4.54
N VAL A 54 -10.44 8.54 -4.87
CA VAL A 54 -9.51 9.32 -5.70
C VAL A 54 -10.09 9.57 -7.09
N ARG A 55 -10.64 8.53 -7.74
CA ARG A 55 -11.25 8.65 -9.06
C ARG A 55 -12.51 9.52 -9.04
N GLU A 56 -13.34 9.38 -8.03
CA GLU A 56 -14.54 10.20 -7.86
C GLU A 56 -14.16 11.69 -7.67
N LEU A 57 -13.15 11.96 -6.85
CA LEU A 57 -12.66 13.33 -6.66
C LEU A 57 -12.09 13.91 -7.95
N ALA A 58 -11.29 13.12 -8.68
CA ALA A 58 -10.76 13.56 -9.98
C ALA A 58 -11.86 13.90 -10.99
N ARG A 59 -12.95 13.12 -11.02
CA ARG A 59 -14.11 13.40 -11.88
C ARG A 59 -14.81 14.69 -11.46
N LYS A 60 -15.08 14.87 -10.17
CA LYS A 60 -15.71 16.12 -9.66
C LYS A 60 -14.88 17.36 -10.01
N ILE A 61 -13.55 17.29 -9.89
CA ILE A 61 -12.67 18.40 -10.29
C ILE A 61 -12.72 18.61 -11.80
N LYS A 62 -12.82 17.53 -12.59
CA LYS A 62 -12.91 17.62 -14.06
C LYS A 62 -14.19 18.30 -14.55
N ASP A 63 -15.29 18.11 -13.81
CA ASP A 63 -16.61 18.68 -14.14
C ASP A 63 -16.70 20.19 -13.86
N LEU A 64 -15.74 20.78 -13.12
CA LEU A 64 -15.67 22.22 -12.89
C LEU A 64 -15.22 22.98 -14.15
N ASP A 65 -15.54 24.29 -14.20
CA ASP A 65 -15.13 25.15 -15.31
C ASP A 65 -13.59 25.17 -15.47
N PRO A 66 -13.05 24.98 -16.69
CA PRO A 66 -11.61 25.04 -16.96
C PRO A 66 -10.93 26.35 -16.55
N LYS A 67 -11.66 27.46 -16.53
CA LYS A 67 -11.14 28.77 -16.16
C LYS A 67 -11.16 29.06 -14.66
N ASP A 68 -11.78 28.19 -13.86
CA ASP A 68 -11.89 28.38 -12.43
C ASP A 68 -10.53 28.17 -11.74
N SER A 69 -10.11 29.15 -10.96
CA SER A 69 -8.88 29.10 -10.15
C SER A 69 -8.93 27.97 -9.13
N PHE A 70 -10.09 27.70 -8.54
CA PHE A 70 -10.28 26.60 -7.61
C PHE A 70 -9.99 25.24 -8.26
N ARG A 71 -10.43 25.04 -9.51
CA ARG A 71 -10.13 23.81 -10.24
C ARG A 71 -8.63 23.60 -10.39
N GLN A 72 -7.89 24.67 -10.73
CA GLN A 72 -6.43 24.59 -10.93
C GLN A 72 -5.74 24.22 -9.62
N GLU A 73 -6.10 24.89 -8.53
CA GLU A 73 -5.54 24.64 -7.21
C GLU A 73 -5.85 23.22 -6.70
N ALA A 74 -7.12 22.80 -6.78
CA ALA A 74 -7.54 21.46 -6.37
C ALA A 74 -6.87 20.36 -7.20
N THR A 75 -6.69 20.58 -8.51
CA THR A 75 -5.94 19.66 -9.38
C THR A 75 -4.49 19.55 -8.94
N PHE A 76 -3.83 20.67 -8.69
CA PHE A 76 -2.43 20.68 -8.24
C PHE A 76 -2.27 19.96 -6.90
N GLN A 77 -3.10 20.28 -5.92
CA GLN A 77 -3.05 19.65 -4.60
C GLN A 77 -3.30 18.14 -4.66
N LEU A 78 -4.28 17.70 -5.46
CA LEU A 78 -4.56 16.28 -5.64
C LEU A 78 -3.38 15.55 -6.29
N LEU A 79 -2.87 16.06 -7.39
CA LEU A 79 -1.75 15.44 -8.10
C LEU A 79 -0.47 15.44 -7.27
N GLU A 80 -0.19 16.51 -6.53
CA GLU A 80 0.95 16.59 -5.61
C GLU A 80 0.86 15.51 -4.52
N LYS A 81 -0.31 15.36 -3.89
CA LYS A 81 -0.53 14.35 -2.86
C LYS A 81 -0.39 12.93 -3.40
N LEU A 82 -0.97 12.63 -4.57
CA LEU A 82 -0.85 11.31 -5.20
C LEU A 82 0.60 11.00 -5.62
N TYR A 83 1.34 12.01 -6.05
CA TYR A 83 2.75 11.88 -6.40
C TYR A 83 3.62 11.62 -5.15
N THR A 84 3.42 12.39 -4.09
CA THR A 84 4.14 12.21 -2.83
C THR A 84 3.87 10.83 -2.22
N MET A 85 2.64 10.34 -2.29
CA MET A 85 2.31 8.96 -1.91
C MET A 85 2.88 7.90 -2.86
N GLY A 86 3.39 8.30 -4.03
CA GLY A 86 3.96 7.39 -5.02
C GLY A 86 2.93 6.56 -5.80
N LEU A 87 1.68 6.99 -5.84
CA LEU A 87 0.60 6.31 -6.57
C LEU A 87 0.63 6.60 -8.07
N ILE A 88 1.12 7.78 -8.45
CA ILE A 88 1.33 8.23 -9.83
C ILE A 88 2.80 8.55 -10.06
N SER A 89 3.27 8.40 -11.30
CA SER A 89 4.65 8.67 -11.68
C SER A 89 4.87 10.11 -12.15
N ILE A 90 3.85 10.74 -12.75
CA ILE A 90 3.92 12.04 -13.42
C ILE A 90 2.75 12.91 -12.93
N LYS A 91 2.95 14.23 -12.81
CA LYS A 91 1.97 15.21 -12.30
C LYS A 91 1.28 16.01 -13.42
N GLU A 92 1.33 15.57 -14.65
CA GLU A 92 0.93 16.41 -15.80
C GLU A 92 -0.58 16.57 -15.96
N ASN A 93 -1.35 15.48 -15.75
CA ASN A 93 -2.75 15.45 -16.15
C ASN A 93 -3.63 14.77 -15.10
N LEU A 94 -4.79 15.38 -14.84
CA LEU A 94 -5.82 14.81 -13.97
C LEU A 94 -6.32 13.43 -14.44
N GLY A 95 -6.25 13.13 -15.74
CA GLY A 95 -6.60 11.82 -16.29
C GLY A 95 -5.75 10.66 -15.76
N ILE A 96 -4.57 10.94 -15.18
CA ILE A 96 -3.74 9.92 -14.51
C ILE A 96 -4.36 9.50 -13.18
N ALA A 97 -5.01 10.41 -12.47
CA ALA A 97 -5.71 10.11 -11.23
C ALA A 97 -6.91 9.16 -11.45
N ASP A 98 -7.57 9.23 -12.60
CA ASP A 98 -8.64 8.30 -12.99
C ASP A 98 -8.15 6.85 -13.17
N LYS A 99 -6.87 6.65 -13.44
CA LYS A 99 -6.25 5.32 -13.62
C LYS A 99 -5.74 4.70 -12.32
N VAL A 100 -5.88 5.40 -11.19
CA VAL A 100 -5.46 4.87 -9.88
C VAL A 100 -6.35 3.71 -9.47
N THR A 101 -5.74 2.58 -9.14
CA THR A 101 -6.40 1.33 -8.75
C THR A 101 -5.91 0.85 -7.39
N ALA A 102 -6.58 -0.14 -6.81
CA ALA A 102 -6.11 -0.79 -5.58
C ALA A 102 -4.66 -1.33 -5.72
N SER A 103 -4.28 -1.81 -6.92
CA SER A 103 -2.92 -2.27 -7.20
C SER A 103 -1.86 -1.15 -7.09
N SER A 104 -2.24 0.13 -7.30
CA SER A 104 -1.33 1.26 -7.10
C SER A 104 -0.95 1.40 -5.62
N PHE A 105 -1.91 1.22 -4.71
CA PHE A 105 -1.66 1.18 -3.27
C PHE A 105 -0.86 -0.05 -2.86
N CYS A 106 -1.20 -1.23 -3.40
CA CYS A 106 -0.48 -2.47 -3.09
C CYS A 106 1.02 -2.38 -3.42
N ARG A 107 1.37 -1.68 -4.50
CA ARG A 107 2.77 -1.43 -4.89
C ARG A 107 3.55 -0.56 -3.90
N ARG A 108 2.86 0.23 -3.09
CA ARG A 108 3.46 1.08 -2.05
C ARG A 108 3.53 0.44 -0.67
N ARG A 109 3.11 -0.81 -0.53
CA ARG A 109 3.27 -1.58 0.71
C ARG A 109 4.75 -1.84 0.98
N LEU A 110 5.12 -1.79 2.26
CA LEU A 110 6.50 -2.01 2.71
C LEU A 110 7.11 -3.32 2.18
N PRO A 111 6.45 -4.50 2.21
CA PRO A 111 7.02 -5.74 1.66
C PRO A 111 7.37 -5.64 0.18
N VAL A 112 6.55 -4.93 -0.61
CA VAL A 112 6.78 -4.77 -2.06
C VAL A 112 8.01 -3.91 -2.32
N LEU A 113 8.22 -2.86 -1.54
CA LEU A 113 9.40 -2.02 -1.64
C LEU A 113 10.67 -2.74 -1.19
N MET A 114 10.60 -3.57 -0.14
CA MET A 114 11.73 -4.38 0.27
C MET A 114 12.21 -5.33 -0.82
N VAL A 115 11.27 -5.99 -1.52
CA VAL A 115 11.64 -6.86 -2.66
C VAL A 115 12.20 -6.03 -3.82
N ARG A 116 11.65 -4.85 -4.08
CA ARG A 116 12.15 -3.92 -5.10
C ARG A 116 13.57 -3.41 -4.79
N ASN A 117 13.85 -3.15 -3.53
CA ASN A 117 15.15 -2.69 -3.05
C ASN A 117 16.12 -3.86 -2.78
N HIS A 118 15.78 -5.07 -3.22
CA HIS A 118 16.61 -6.28 -3.05
C HIS A 118 16.94 -6.64 -1.58
N MET A 119 16.15 -6.16 -0.62
CA MET A 119 16.28 -6.54 0.79
C MET A 119 15.71 -7.94 1.08
N ALA A 120 14.82 -8.43 0.25
CA ALA A 120 14.24 -9.77 0.36
C ALA A 120 13.96 -10.33 -1.04
N GLU A 121 14.08 -11.65 -1.19
CA GLU A 121 13.79 -12.34 -2.45
C GLU A 121 12.30 -12.39 -2.76
N ASN A 122 11.49 -12.67 -1.73
CA ASN A 122 10.07 -12.95 -1.85
C ASN A 122 9.23 -12.04 -0.95
N LEU A 123 8.01 -11.74 -1.39
CA LEU A 123 7.05 -10.98 -0.59
C LEU A 123 6.71 -11.66 0.74
N LYS A 124 6.69 -13.01 0.78
CA LYS A 124 6.45 -13.79 1.98
C LYS A 124 7.56 -13.58 3.01
N THR A 125 8.81 -13.69 2.58
CA THR A 125 10.00 -13.47 3.44
C THR A 125 10.05 -12.02 3.91
N ALA A 126 9.79 -11.05 3.03
CA ALA A 126 9.71 -9.64 3.39
C ALA A 126 8.65 -9.38 4.48
N THR A 127 7.47 -10.01 4.35
CA THR A 127 6.40 -9.90 5.35
C THR A 127 6.85 -10.44 6.70
N GLN A 128 7.52 -11.60 6.72
CA GLN A 128 8.05 -12.18 7.94
C GLN A 128 9.09 -11.29 8.63
N PHE A 129 10.01 -10.71 7.87
CA PHE A 129 11.01 -9.78 8.41
C PHE A 129 10.39 -8.53 9.03
N ILE A 130 9.31 -8.02 8.44
CA ILE A 130 8.57 -6.87 8.99
C ILE A 130 7.86 -7.28 10.29
N GLU A 131 7.12 -8.39 10.28
CA GLU A 131 6.39 -8.89 11.46
C GLU A 131 7.34 -9.19 12.65
N GLN A 132 8.56 -9.62 12.36
CA GLN A 132 9.60 -9.87 13.34
C GLN A 132 10.33 -8.61 13.84
N GLY A 133 10.02 -7.44 13.24
CA GLY A 133 10.60 -6.16 13.65
C GLY A 133 12.05 -5.95 13.20
N HIS A 134 12.48 -6.58 12.10
CA HIS A 134 13.83 -6.40 11.55
C HIS A 134 13.98 -5.15 10.66
N VAL A 135 12.87 -4.51 10.31
CA VAL A 135 12.83 -3.40 9.34
C VAL A 135 12.43 -2.10 10.03
N ARG A 136 13.11 -1.02 9.69
CA ARG A 136 12.76 0.34 10.10
C ARG A 136 12.52 1.24 8.91
N VAL A 137 11.68 2.25 9.09
CA VAL A 137 11.45 3.33 8.13
C VAL A 137 11.86 4.64 8.82
N GLY A 138 13.01 5.18 8.44
CA GLY A 138 13.65 6.24 9.20
C GLY A 138 14.01 5.79 10.62
N PRO A 139 13.57 6.50 11.67
CA PRO A 139 13.87 6.15 13.05
C PRO A 139 12.96 5.07 13.63
N GLU A 140 11.79 4.80 13.02
CA GLU A 140 10.75 3.95 13.58
C GLU A 140 10.82 2.51 13.04
N VAL A 141 10.72 1.54 13.95
CA VAL A 141 10.58 0.13 13.60
C VAL A 141 9.13 -0.14 13.22
N VAL A 142 8.93 -0.68 12.02
CA VAL A 142 7.60 -0.98 11.49
C VAL A 142 7.36 -2.48 11.51
N THR A 143 6.31 -2.91 12.22
CA THR A 143 5.90 -4.31 12.30
C THR A 143 4.65 -4.64 11.49
N ASP A 144 3.95 -3.63 10.94
CA ASP A 144 2.76 -3.84 10.11
C ASP A 144 3.11 -3.92 8.62
N PRO A 145 2.89 -5.08 7.97
CA PRO A 145 3.12 -5.25 6.54
C PRO A 145 2.19 -4.39 5.66
N ALA A 146 1.09 -3.87 6.24
CA ALA A 146 0.15 -3.00 5.53
C ALA A 146 0.64 -1.55 5.41
N PHE A 147 1.75 -1.20 6.04
CA PHE A 147 2.33 0.14 6.00
C PHE A 147 2.60 0.60 4.57
N LEU A 148 2.09 1.80 4.22
CA LEU A 148 2.28 2.41 2.91
C LEU A 148 3.42 3.43 2.98
N VAL A 149 4.47 3.17 2.23
CA VAL A 149 5.66 4.02 2.20
C VAL A 149 5.50 5.13 1.16
N ASN A 150 5.66 6.37 1.57
CA ASN A 150 5.70 7.53 0.68
C ASN A 150 7.02 7.55 -0.12
N ARG A 151 7.07 8.32 -1.20
CA ARG A 151 8.31 8.50 -1.99
C ARG A 151 9.46 9.04 -1.16
N THR A 152 9.18 10.01 -0.29
CA THR A 152 10.18 10.63 0.58
C THR A 152 10.77 9.68 1.62
N LEU A 153 10.05 8.61 1.95
CA LEU A 153 10.47 7.61 2.93
C LEU A 153 11.08 6.34 2.29
N GLU A 154 11.03 6.24 0.96
CA GLU A 154 11.49 5.05 0.24
C GLU A 154 12.97 4.76 0.47
N ASP A 155 13.80 5.80 0.48
CA ASP A 155 15.25 5.68 0.69
C ASP A 155 15.63 5.43 2.15
N PHE A 156 14.70 5.67 3.08
CA PHE A 156 14.91 5.46 4.52
C PHE A 156 14.45 4.08 5.01
N VAL A 157 14.06 3.19 4.10
CA VAL A 157 13.73 1.81 4.44
C VAL A 157 15.05 1.04 4.63
N THR A 158 15.37 0.69 5.87
CA THR A 158 16.63 0.05 6.24
C THR A 158 16.43 -1.05 7.29
N TRP A 159 17.46 -1.84 7.53
CA TRP A 159 17.48 -2.81 8.62
C TRP A 159 17.64 -2.12 9.98
N VAL A 160 17.01 -2.68 11.00
CA VAL A 160 17.22 -2.25 12.39
C VAL A 160 18.65 -2.59 12.82
N ASP A 161 19.30 -1.71 13.58
CA ASP A 161 20.71 -1.84 13.96
C ASP A 161 20.99 -3.11 14.78
N THR A 162 20.04 -3.51 15.64
CA THR A 162 20.13 -4.73 16.45
C THR A 162 19.74 -6.02 15.70
N SER A 163 19.30 -5.91 14.45
CA SER A 163 18.80 -7.04 13.66
C SER A 163 19.92 -8.05 13.34
N ALA A 164 19.66 -9.32 13.62
CA ALA A 164 20.53 -10.42 13.22
C ALA A 164 20.73 -10.50 11.70
N ILE A 165 19.72 -10.09 10.92
CA ILE A 165 19.79 -10.05 9.45
C ILE A 165 20.80 -9.00 9.00
N ARG A 166 20.79 -7.80 9.61
CA ARG A 166 21.78 -6.77 9.34
C ARG A 166 23.18 -7.27 9.61
N LYS A 167 23.40 -7.90 10.77
CA LYS A 167 24.70 -8.47 11.15
C LYS A 167 25.17 -9.49 10.11
N HIS A 168 24.29 -10.37 9.67
CA HIS A 168 24.62 -11.38 8.66
C HIS A 168 24.97 -10.75 7.30
N VAL A 169 24.22 -9.73 6.86
CA VAL A 169 24.49 -9.02 5.59
C VAL A 169 25.84 -8.28 5.66
N LEU A 170 26.13 -7.61 6.78
CA LEU A 170 27.42 -6.94 6.97
C LEU A 170 28.60 -7.94 6.99
N GLN A 171 28.40 -9.08 7.63
CA GLN A 171 29.40 -10.14 7.65
C GLN A 171 29.65 -10.73 6.24
N TYR A 172 28.59 -10.97 5.48
CA TYR A 172 28.69 -11.49 4.11
C TYR A 172 29.41 -10.51 3.17
N ASN A 173 29.18 -9.21 3.36
CA ASN A 173 29.80 -8.16 2.56
C ASN A 173 31.20 -7.73 3.07
N GLU A 174 31.72 -8.40 4.09
CA GLU A 174 33.01 -8.05 4.75
C GLU A 174 33.06 -6.59 5.24
N MET A 175 31.89 -6.01 5.55
CA MET A 175 31.73 -4.62 6.02
C MET A 175 31.53 -4.52 7.55
N ARG A 176 31.76 -5.59 8.27
CA ARG A 176 31.61 -5.61 9.73
C ARG A 176 32.80 -4.96 10.39
N ASP A 177 32.56 -3.93 11.22
CA ASP A 177 33.58 -3.24 11.96
C ASP A 177 34.02 -4.10 13.17
N ASP A 178 35.31 -4.00 13.58
CA ASP A 178 35.86 -4.68 14.75
C ASP A 178 35.13 -4.25 16.04
N PHE A 179 34.62 -3.03 16.09
CA PHE A 179 33.81 -2.51 17.21
C PHE A 179 32.48 -3.27 17.37
N ASP A 180 31.89 -3.75 16.28
CA ASP A 180 30.64 -4.52 16.27
C ASP A 180 30.84 -6.00 16.70
N LEU A 181 32.08 -6.42 16.97
CA LEU A 181 32.42 -7.77 17.41
C LEU A 181 32.35 -7.94 18.94
N LEU A 182 32.27 -6.82 19.66
CA LEU A 182 32.12 -6.78 21.12
C LEU A 182 30.64 -6.77 21.48
#